data_9d3bbef08be8719d192ef2ea442d8ec8
#
_entry.id   9d3bbef08be8719d192ef2ea442d8ec8
#
_cell.length_a   1.000
_cell.length_b   1.000
_cell.length_c   1.000
_cell.angle_alpha   90.00
_cell.angle_beta   90.00
_cell.angle_gamma   90.00
#
_symmetry.space_group_name_H-M   'P 1'
#
loop_
_entity.id
_entity.type
_entity.pdbx_description
1 polymer ?
#
loop_
_entity_poly.entity_id
_entity_poly.type
_entity_poly.pdbx_seq_one_letter_code
_entity_poly.pdbx_strand_id
1 'polypeptide(L)'
;IMLSIIYLGSSHINYPEVWNLAPENKVGLKMLINKGFSLIYVYSIFWIFLKVIDFIGLILNKRAEATENKMDDQLIPFIVEIAKIITYIFALVIVMGNVFEVDITALAAGLGIGGIALAMASKESLENLLGSFTIFFDQPFTVGDTVTVGTVTGTVEKVGFRSTRIRTFDKSLVTVPNKKMIDAELDNLGMRPVRRVKFNIGLTYETAPEQIKAIVTDIQEMINQHPKTNQEGKVRFQEFGSSSLDILVMYFVDSPKWNDLIDVKEDVNYKIMEIVKKHNSDFAFPSTTVYLQK
;
A
#
# COMPACT_ATOMS: atom_id res chain seq x y z
N ILE A 1 -44.55 14.32 7.70
CA ILE A 1 -45.92 13.79 7.51
C ILE A 1 -46.93 14.93 7.24
N MET A 2 -47.02 15.95 8.11
CA MET A 2 -47.99 17.08 7.91
C MET A 2 -47.78 17.84 6.59
N LEU A 3 -46.52 18.18 6.25
CA LEU A 3 -46.16 18.84 4.99
C LEU A 3 -46.43 17.97 3.75
N SER A 4 -46.22 16.65 3.84
CA SER A 4 -46.54 15.72 2.76
C SER A 4 -48.04 15.61 2.52
N ILE A 5 -48.86 15.65 3.58
CA ILE A 5 -50.31 15.67 3.49
C ILE A 5 -50.77 17.01 2.86
N ILE A 6 -50.19 18.14 3.27
CA ILE A 6 -50.49 19.45 2.71
C ILE A 6 -50.11 19.50 1.22
N TYR A 7 -48.96 18.95 0.84
CA TYR A 7 -48.51 18.91 -0.57
C TYR A 7 -49.44 18.05 -1.43
N LEU A 8 -49.79 16.84 -0.99
CA LEU A 8 -50.77 15.99 -1.69
C LEU A 8 -52.14 16.61 -1.72
N GLY A 9 -52.56 17.31 -0.66
CA GLY A 9 -53.83 18.04 -0.61
C GLY A 9 -53.85 19.27 -1.51
N SER A 10 -52.70 19.92 -1.72
CA SER A 10 -52.62 21.14 -2.55
C SER A 10 -52.95 20.88 -4.02
N SER A 11 -52.67 19.69 -4.54
CA SER A 11 -53.03 19.29 -5.91
C SER A 11 -54.54 19.11 -6.13
N HIS A 12 -55.32 19.00 -5.06
CA HIS A 12 -56.78 18.84 -5.08
C HIS A 12 -57.52 20.09 -4.61
N ILE A 13 -56.81 21.21 -4.37
CA ILE A 13 -57.47 22.44 -3.98
C ILE A 13 -58.22 23.04 -5.18
N ASN A 14 -59.55 23.05 -5.11
CA ASN A 14 -60.38 23.76 -6.06
C ASN A 14 -60.42 25.23 -5.65
N TYR A 15 -59.78 26.08 -6.45
CA TYR A 15 -59.87 27.55 -6.26
C TYR A 15 -61.21 28.08 -6.67
N PRO A 16 -61.74 29.04 -5.96
CA PRO A 16 -63.06 29.67 -6.32
C PRO A 16 -62.99 30.25 -7.73
N GLU A 17 -64.03 29.98 -8.57
CA GLU A 17 -64.13 30.51 -9.96
C GLU A 17 -64.06 32.04 -10.03
N VAL A 18 -64.50 32.70 -8.97
CA VAL A 18 -64.40 34.14 -8.81
C VAL A 18 -62.99 34.72 -8.89
N TRP A 19 -61.96 33.92 -8.57
CA TRP A 19 -60.62 34.40 -8.66
C TRP A 19 -60.04 34.39 -10.07
N ASN A 20 -60.75 33.83 -11.05
CA ASN A 20 -60.41 33.77 -12.47
C ASN A 20 -58.94 33.51 -12.73
N LEU A 21 -58.43 32.49 -12.05
CA LEU A 21 -57.00 32.12 -12.12
C LEU A 21 -56.67 31.51 -13.46
N ALA A 22 -55.54 31.94 -14.07
CA ALA A 22 -55.08 31.38 -15.32
C ALA A 22 -54.80 29.86 -15.18
N PRO A 23 -54.97 29.05 -16.27
CA PRO A 23 -54.62 27.63 -16.29
C PRO A 23 -53.17 27.40 -15.87
N GLU A 24 -52.87 26.22 -15.34
CA GLU A 24 -51.53 25.83 -14.80
C GLU A 24 -50.37 25.99 -15.80
N ASN A 25 -50.68 25.90 -17.11
CA ASN A 25 -49.69 26.05 -18.19
C ASN A 25 -49.41 27.52 -18.59
N LYS A 26 -50.05 28.51 -17.94
CA LYS A 26 -49.78 29.93 -18.14
C LYS A 26 -49.25 30.56 -16.85
N VAL A 27 -48.36 31.55 -17.02
CA VAL A 27 -47.86 32.32 -15.89
C VAL A 27 -48.99 33.03 -15.18
N GLY A 28 -49.33 32.57 -13.99
CA GLY A 28 -50.43 33.11 -13.19
C GLY A 28 -50.31 32.75 -11.72
N LEU A 29 -51.24 33.28 -10.90
CA LEU A 29 -51.20 33.10 -9.44
C LEU A 29 -51.26 31.63 -9.03
N LYS A 30 -52.01 30.79 -9.73
CA LYS A 30 -52.13 29.34 -9.48
C LYS A 30 -50.80 28.62 -9.68
N MET A 31 -50.09 28.92 -10.77
CA MET A 31 -48.75 28.38 -11.06
C MET A 31 -47.76 28.78 -9.98
N LEU A 32 -47.73 30.04 -9.55
CA LEU A 32 -46.85 30.54 -8.51
C LEU A 32 -47.10 29.86 -7.17
N ILE A 33 -48.36 29.68 -6.79
CA ILE A 33 -48.73 28.98 -5.55
C ILE A 33 -48.29 27.53 -5.60
N ASN A 34 -48.57 26.80 -6.68
CA ASN A 34 -48.19 25.39 -6.81
C ASN A 34 -46.66 25.19 -6.81
N LYS A 35 -45.93 26.03 -7.55
CA LYS A 35 -44.44 25.99 -7.53
C LYS A 35 -43.88 26.35 -6.15
N GLY A 36 -44.52 27.33 -5.46
CA GLY A 36 -44.18 27.68 -4.09
C GLY A 36 -44.34 26.51 -3.10
N PHE A 37 -45.50 25.82 -3.18
CA PHE A 37 -45.71 24.61 -2.36
C PHE A 37 -44.72 23.50 -2.69
N SER A 38 -44.43 23.24 -3.95
CA SER A 38 -43.42 22.24 -4.37
C SER A 38 -42.03 22.59 -3.83
N LEU A 39 -41.66 23.87 -3.88
CA LEU A 39 -40.38 24.34 -3.37
C LEU A 39 -40.25 24.17 -1.85
N ILE A 40 -41.28 24.53 -1.08
CA ILE A 40 -41.32 24.33 0.37
C ILE A 40 -41.27 22.84 0.72
N TYR A 41 -41.97 22.01 -0.04
CA TYR A 41 -41.96 20.56 0.19
C TYR A 41 -40.58 19.94 -0.04
N VAL A 42 -39.96 20.24 -1.20
CA VAL A 42 -38.59 19.75 -1.49
C VAL A 42 -37.59 20.27 -0.46
N TYR A 43 -37.65 21.57 -0.14
CA TYR A 43 -36.80 22.16 0.90
C TYR A 43 -36.93 21.43 2.24
N SER A 44 -38.17 21.11 2.66
CA SER A 44 -38.43 20.44 3.94
C SER A 44 -37.84 19.03 3.98
N ILE A 45 -37.91 18.29 2.87
CA ILE A 45 -37.32 16.96 2.77
C ILE A 45 -35.79 17.06 2.92
N PHE A 46 -35.15 17.92 2.13
CA PHE A 46 -33.70 18.07 2.16
C PHE A 46 -33.19 18.66 3.48
N TRP A 47 -33.97 19.53 4.11
CA TRP A 47 -33.69 20.04 5.44
C TRP A 47 -33.64 18.91 6.49
N ILE A 48 -34.53 17.93 6.40
CA ILE A 48 -34.49 16.73 7.25
C ILE A 48 -33.22 15.94 6.99
N PHE A 49 -32.87 15.71 5.71
CA PHE A 49 -31.62 15.00 5.38
C PHE A 49 -30.37 15.71 5.94
N LEU A 50 -30.29 17.02 5.79
CA LEU A 50 -29.18 17.82 6.35
C LEU A 50 -29.13 17.71 7.88
N LYS A 51 -30.29 17.72 8.56
CA LYS A 51 -30.33 17.54 10.03
C LYS A 51 -29.91 16.14 10.46
N VAL A 52 -30.22 15.11 9.68
CA VAL A 52 -29.73 13.74 9.93
C VAL A 52 -28.22 13.68 9.75
N ILE A 53 -27.66 14.29 8.72
CA ILE A 53 -26.22 14.39 8.49
C ILE A 53 -25.54 15.12 9.65
N ASP A 54 -26.07 16.27 10.08
CA ASP A 54 -25.57 17.01 11.25
C ASP A 54 -25.57 16.15 12.51
N PHE A 55 -26.67 15.42 12.75
CA PHE A 55 -26.82 14.58 13.93
C PHE A 55 -25.81 13.43 13.95
N ILE A 56 -25.61 12.75 12.79
CA ILE A 56 -24.60 11.72 12.62
C ILE A 56 -23.19 12.31 12.86
N GLY A 57 -22.93 13.49 12.31
CA GLY A 57 -21.69 14.22 12.50
C GLY A 57 -21.39 14.52 13.98
N LEU A 58 -22.40 14.98 14.71
CA LEU A 58 -22.28 15.22 16.17
C LEU A 58 -21.96 13.95 16.97
N ILE A 59 -22.61 12.82 16.64
CA ILE A 59 -22.33 11.55 17.31
C ILE A 59 -20.88 11.09 17.03
N LEU A 60 -20.45 11.20 15.76
CA LEU A 60 -19.11 10.79 15.37
C LEU A 60 -18.04 11.68 16.02
N ASN A 61 -18.22 13.02 16.01
CA ASN A 61 -17.31 13.94 16.67
C ASN A 61 -17.19 13.66 18.17
N LYS A 62 -18.31 13.41 18.84
CA LYS A 62 -18.31 13.09 20.27
C LYS A 62 -17.57 11.79 20.61
N ARG A 63 -17.55 10.83 19.66
CA ARG A 63 -16.75 9.61 19.80
C ARG A 63 -15.28 9.86 19.50
N ALA A 64 -14.96 10.73 18.54
CA ALA A 64 -13.59 11.09 18.20
C ALA A 64 -12.88 11.82 19.35
N GLU A 65 -13.57 12.75 20.01
CA GLU A 65 -13.05 13.44 21.22
C GLU A 65 -12.67 12.47 22.36
N ALA A 66 -13.26 11.27 22.38
CA ALA A 66 -12.92 10.23 23.36
C ALA A 66 -11.69 9.39 22.97
N THR A 67 -11.15 9.59 21.76
CA THR A 67 -9.95 8.90 21.26
C THR A 67 -8.77 9.88 21.25
N GLU A 68 -7.56 9.40 21.55
CA GLU A 68 -6.33 10.23 21.51
C GLU A 68 -5.87 10.58 20.08
N ASN A 69 -6.62 10.17 19.05
CA ASN A 69 -6.22 10.29 17.66
C ASN A 69 -6.73 11.59 17.03
N LYS A 70 -5.91 12.63 17.03
CA LYS A 70 -6.22 13.94 16.40
C LYS A 70 -6.60 13.91 14.92
N MET A 71 -6.45 12.76 14.25
CA MET A 71 -6.79 12.61 12.84
C MET A 71 -8.31 12.47 12.65
N ASP A 72 -8.99 11.88 13.62
CA ASP A 72 -10.45 11.67 13.58
C ASP A 72 -11.18 13.02 13.72
N ASP A 73 -10.63 13.93 14.51
CA ASP A 73 -11.18 15.29 14.73
C ASP A 73 -11.22 16.14 13.45
N GLN A 74 -10.33 15.87 12.49
CA GLN A 74 -10.28 16.59 11.20
C GLN A 74 -11.04 15.86 10.10
N LEU A 75 -11.04 14.54 10.11
CA LEU A 75 -11.65 13.71 9.06
C LEU A 75 -13.17 13.75 9.12
N ILE A 76 -13.75 13.70 10.33
CA ILE A 76 -15.22 13.65 10.50
C ILE A 76 -15.90 14.92 10.00
N PRO A 77 -15.46 16.15 10.38
CA PRO A 77 -16.06 17.38 9.83
C PRO A 77 -15.96 17.43 8.29
N PHE A 78 -14.85 17.00 7.72
CA PHE A 78 -14.65 16.96 6.26
C PHE A 78 -15.65 16.02 5.56
N ILE A 79 -15.87 14.81 6.09
CA ILE A 79 -16.84 13.86 5.55
C ILE A 79 -18.26 14.41 5.66
N VAL A 80 -18.62 15.03 6.78
CA VAL A 80 -19.92 15.68 6.98
C VAL A 80 -20.15 16.79 5.96
N GLU A 81 -19.14 17.63 5.70
CA GLU A 81 -19.22 18.71 4.71
C GLU A 81 -19.43 18.18 3.29
N ILE A 82 -18.68 17.13 2.89
CA ILE A 82 -18.88 16.46 1.59
C ILE A 82 -20.30 15.89 1.49
N ALA A 83 -20.81 15.23 2.51
CA ALA A 83 -22.16 14.69 2.52
C ALA A 83 -23.24 15.80 2.33
N LYS A 84 -23.04 16.96 2.95
CA LYS A 84 -23.89 18.13 2.76
C LYS A 84 -23.82 18.67 1.33
N ILE A 85 -22.61 18.82 0.77
CA ILE A 85 -22.42 19.29 -0.61
C ILE A 85 -23.15 18.35 -1.58
N ILE A 86 -23.01 17.04 -1.44
CA ILE A 86 -23.73 16.06 -2.25
C ILE A 86 -25.24 16.24 -2.09
N THR A 87 -25.73 16.41 -0.86
CA THR A 87 -27.15 16.64 -0.58
C THR A 87 -27.67 17.91 -1.25
N TYR A 88 -26.90 19.02 -1.23
CA TYR A 88 -27.24 20.26 -1.92
C TYR A 88 -27.30 20.08 -3.45
N ILE A 89 -26.38 19.32 -4.04
CA ILE A 89 -26.39 19.02 -5.47
C ILE A 89 -27.68 18.26 -5.86
N PHE A 90 -28.05 17.23 -5.09
CA PHE A 90 -29.29 16.49 -5.32
C PHE A 90 -30.54 17.37 -5.12
N ALA A 91 -30.54 18.22 -4.09
CA ALA A 91 -31.62 19.17 -3.85
C ALA A 91 -31.80 20.12 -5.04
N LEU A 92 -30.67 20.66 -5.56
CA LEU A 92 -30.69 21.56 -6.73
C LEU A 92 -31.28 20.87 -7.97
N VAL A 93 -30.82 19.64 -8.27
CA VAL A 93 -31.35 18.89 -9.44
C VAL A 93 -32.84 18.64 -9.33
N ILE A 94 -33.31 18.23 -8.13
CA ILE A 94 -34.75 17.96 -7.91
C ILE A 94 -35.58 19.25 -7.99
N VAL A 95 -35.10 20.37 -7.45
CA VAL A 95 -35.76 21.66 -7.57
C VAL A 95 -35.83 22.11 -9.04
N MET A 96 -34.72 22.00 -9.77
CA MET A 96 -34.69 22.34 -11.19
C MET A 96 -35.68 21.52 -12.03
N GLY A 97 -35.77 20.21 -11.77
CA GLY A 97 -36.71 19.34 -12.49
C GLY A 97 -38.17 19.57 -12.09
N ASN A 98 -38.46 19.52 -10.78
CA ASN A 98 -39.87 19.51 -10.33
C ASN A 98 -40.50 20.90 -10.25
N VAL A 99 -39.70 21.94 -9.97
CA VAL A 99 -40.26 23.31 -9.83
C VAL A 99 -40.10 24.13 -11.10
N PHE A 100 -38.91 24.00 -11.75
CA PHE A 100 -38.62 24.78 -12.95
C PHE A 100 -38.83 24.01 -14.26
N GLU A 101 -39.23 22.74 -14.20
CA GLU A 101 -39.49 21.87 -15.35
C GLU A 101 -38.31 21.75 -16.33
N VAL A 102 -37.09 21.90 -15.80
CA VAL A 102 -35.86 21.73 -16.55
C VAL A 102 -35.65 20.23 -16.83
N ASP A 103 -35.16 19.91 -18.02
CA ASP A 103 -34.85 18.52 -18.36
C ASP A 103 -33.76 17.94 -17.42
N ILE A 104 -34.18 17.07 -16.51
CA ILE A 104 -33.33 16.40 -15.55
C ILE A 104 -32.29 15.50 -16.25
N THR A 105 -32.63 14.97 -17.45
CA THR A 105 -31.74 14.10 -18.22
C THR A 105 -30.49 14.88 -18.66
N ALA A 106 -30.67 16.11 -19.13
CA ALA A 106 -29.56 16.98 -19.52
C ALA A 106 -28.69 17.37 -18.31
N LEU A 107 -29.33 17.67 -17.16
CA LEU A 107 -28.59 17.96 -15.92
C LEU A 107 -27.83 16.74 -15.41
N ALA A 108 -28.46 15.56 -15.41
CA ALA A 108 -27.84 14.31 -15.00
C ALA A 108 -26.66 13.93 -15.92
N ALA A 109 -26.80 14.13 -17.23
CA ALA A 109 -25.71 13.91 -18.18
C ALA A 109 -24.50 14.84 -17.90
N GLY A 110 -24.76 16.13 -17.65
CA GLY A 110 -23.71 17.09 -17.28
C GLY A 110 -22.99 16.71 -15.96
N LEU A 111 -23.77 16.35 -14.94
CA LEU A 111 -23.23 15.86 -13.66
C LEU A 111 -22.46 14.54 -13.84
N GLY A 112 -22.92 13.65 -14.72
CA GLY A 112 -22.23 12.41 -15.07
C GLY A 112 -20.83 12.66 -15.65
N ILE A 113 -20.72 13.57 -16.61
CA ILE A 113 -19.42 13.96 -17.21
C ILE A 113 -18.51 14.59 -16.15
N GLY A 114 -19.04 15.51 -15.34
CA GLY A 114 -18.30 16.12 -14.22
C GLY A 114 -17.87 15.08 -13.17
N GLY A 115 -18.73 14.09 -12.89
CA GLY A 115 -18.44 12.97 -12.01
C GLY A 115 -17.29 12.09 -12.51
N ILE A 116 -17.26 11.79 -13.82
CA ILE A 116 -16.15 11.05 -14.44
C ILE A 116 -14.84 11.82 -14.30
N ALA A 117 -14.84 13.14 -14.57
CA ALA A 117 -13.67 13.98 -14.42
C ALA A 117 -13.16 13.98 -12.97
N LEU A 118 -14.06 14.08 -11.99
CA LEU A 118 -13.72 14.02 -10.56
C LEU A 118 -13.18 12.64 -10.17
N ALA A 119 -13.80 11.56 -10.66
CA ALA A 119 -13.34 10.19 -10.43
C ALA A 119 -11.93 9.97 -10.96
N MET A 120 -11.63 10.46 -12.17
CA MET A 120 -10.29 10.39 -12.75
C MET A 120 -9.27 11.20 -11.94
N ALA A 121 -9.63 12.39 -11.48
CA ALA A 121 -8.76 13.21 -10.62
C ALA A 121 -8.48 12.55 -9.25
N SER A 122 -9.43 11.79 -8.71
CA SER A 122 -9.33 11.13 -7.40
C SER A 122 -8.77 9.71 -7.47
N LYS A 123 -8.55 9.15 -8.66
CA LYS A 123 -8.18 7.75 -8.92
C LYS A 123 -6.98 7.31 -8.08
N GLU A 124 -5.89 8.06 -8.12
CA GLU A 124 -4.66 7.70 -7.40
C GLU A 124 -4.87 7.64 -5.87
N SER A 125 -5.65 8.57 -5.32
CA SER A 125 -5.96 8.58 -3.89
C SER A 125 -6.77 7.36 -3.50
N LEU A 126 -7.76 6.98 -4.32
CA LEU A 126 -8.58 5.80 -4.10
C LEU A 126 -7.78 4.50 -4.23
N GLU A 127 -6.90 4.40 -5.23
CA GLU A 127 -6.00 3.24 -5.41
C GLU A 127 -5.08 3.06 -4.19
N ASN A 128 -4.54 4.13 -3.63
CA ASN A 128 -3.73 4.06 -2.41
C ASN A 128 -4.54 3.63 -1.18
N LEU A 129 -5.78 4.08 -1.07
CA LEU A 129 -6.68 3.65 -0.01
C LEU A 129 -7.01 2.16 -0.13
N LEU A 130 -7.40 1.70 -1.33
CA LEU A 130 -7.64 0.28 -1.60
C LEU A 130 -6.39 -0.56 -1.36
N GLY A 131 -5.20 -0.02 -1.69
CA GLY A 131 -3.92 -0.65 -1.38
C GLY A 131 -3.72 -0.89 0.11
N SER A 132 -4.14 0.03 0.98
CA SER A 132 -4.06 -0.19 2.42
C SER A 132 -4.98 -1.33 2.90
N PHE A 133 -6.17 -1.45 2.32
CA PHE A 133 -7.06 -2.58 2.62
C PHE A 133 -6.47 -3.91 2.16
N THR A 134 -5.90 -3.96 0.94
CA THR A 134 -5.21 -5.17 0.45
C THR A 134 -4.08 -5.57 1.39
N ILE A 135 -3.21 -4.62 1.81
CA ILE A 135 -2.13 -4.90 2.76
C ILE A 135 -2.69 -5.45 4.09
N PHE A 136 -3.82 -4.91 4.57
CA PHE A 136 -4.43 -5.33 5.81
C PHE A 136 -5.04 -6.74 5.75
N PHE A 137 -5.71 -7.10 4.64
CA PHE A 137 -6.38 -8.40 4.49
C PHE A 137 -5.41 -9.50 4.08
N ASP A 138 -4.55 -9.25 3.09
CA ASP A 138 -3.64 -10.26 2.53
C ASP A 138 -2.33 -10.39 3.30
N GLN A 139 -1.98 -9.37 4.09
CA GLN A 139 -0.78 -9.31 4.94
C GLN A 139 0.51 -9.78 4.23
N PRO A 140 0.84 -9.26 3.05
CA PRO A 140 2.09 -9.65 2.37
C PRO A 140 3.32 -9.28 3.19
N PHE A 141 3.18 -8.36 4.11
CA PHE A 141 4.14 -7.99 5.16
C PHE A 141 3.41 -7.40 6.36
N THR A 142 4.07 -7.37 7.50
CA THR A 142 3.58 -6.76 8.74
C THR A 142 4.53 -5.66 9.22
N VAL A 143 4.05 -4.84 10.18
CA VAL A 143 4.91 -3.85 10.84
C VAL A 143 6.01 -4.60 11.60
N GLY A 144 7.27 -4.20 11.36
CA GLY A 144 8.47 -4.88 11.87
C GLY A 144 9.19 -5.74 10.83
N ASP A 145 8.53 -6.14 9.75
CA ASP A 145 9.20 -6.89 8.68
C ASP A 145 10.19 -6.02 7.91
N THR A 146 11.28 -6.64 7.49
CA THR A 146 12.21 -6.04 6.53
C THR A 146 11.78 -6.40 5.13
N VAL A 147 11.48 -5.38 4.31
CA VAL A 147 11.02 -5.57 2.94
C VAL A 147 11.90 -4.83 1.94
N THR A 148 11.92 -5.32 0.70
CA THR A 148 12.46 -4.60 -0.45
C THR A 148 11.33 -4.34 -1.43
N VAL A 149 11.12 -3.08 -1.78
CA VAL A 149 10.14 -2.64 -2.78
C VAL A 149 10.81 -1.73 -3.78
N GLY A 150 10.99 -2.20 -5.01
CA GLY A 150 11.82 -1.51 -6.01
C GLY A 150 13.25 -1.32 -5.49
N THR A 151 13.69 -0.08 -5.33
CA THR A 151 15.04 0.25 -4.85
C THR A 151 15.12 0.50 -3.33
N VAL A 152 13.98 0.43 -2.63
CA VAL A 152 13.92 0.74 -1.20
C VAL A 152 13.95 -0.55 -0.39
N THR A 153 14.96 -0.68 0.48
CA THR A 153 15.05 -1.78 1.44
C THR A 153 15.07 -1.23 2.86
N GLY A 154 14.25 -1.81 3.74
CA GLY A 154 14.20 -1.37 5.14
C GLY A 154 13.10 -2.07 5.92
N THR A 155 12.96 -1.67 7.19
CA THR A 155 11.95 -2.20 8.10
C THR A 155 10.69 -1.38 8.04
N VAL A 156 9.53 -2.03 7.92
CA VAL A 156 8.22 -1.39 7.95
C VAL A 156 7.94 -0.85 9.35
N GLU A 157 7.80 0.47 9.49
CA GLU A 157 7.45 1.09 10.78
C GLU A 157 5.96 1.30 10.97
N LYS A 158 5.27 1.66 9.90
CA LYS A 158 3.84 1.96 9.95
C LYS A 158 3.20 1.81 8.59
N VAL A 159 2.05 1.17 8.56
CA VAL A 159 1.12 1.19 7.42
C VAL A 159 0.04 2.22 7.71
N GLY A 160 -0.09 3.22 6.85
CA GLY A 160 -1.12 4.26 6.94
C GLY A 160 -2.18 4.09 5.86
N PHE A 161 -3.19 4.98 5.84
CA PHE A 161 -4.28 4.94 4.85
C PHE A 161 -3.82 5.05 3.39
N ARG A 162 -2.80 5.87 3.12
CA ARG A 162 -2.32 6.14 1.76
C ARG A 162 -0.91 5.65 1.52
N SER A 163 -0.12 5.52 2.57
CA SER A 163 1.31 5.24 2.46
C SER A 163 1.84 4.42 3.61
N THR A 164 2.85 3.61 3.31
CA THR A 164 3.63 2.83 4.26
C THR A 164 4.96 3.54 4.53
N ARG A 165 5.38 3.58 5.78
CA ARG A 165 6.67 4.14 6.22
C ARG A 165 7.67 3.03 6.42
N ILE A 166 8.82 3.16 5.76
CA ILE A 166 9.91 2.19 5.81
C ILE A 166 11.16 2.88 6.35
N ARG A 167 11.75 2.32 7.40
CA ARG A 167 13.04 2.74 7.97
C ARG A 167 14.16 1.99 7.25
N THR A 168 14.98 2.71 6.49
CA THR A 168 16.14 2.11 5.81
C THR A 168 17.22 1.69 6.79
N PHE A 169 18.19 0.92 6.34
CA PHE A 169 19.35 0.56 7.16
C PHE A 169 20.21 1.77 7.55
N ASP A 170 20.21 2.82 6.72
CA ASP A 170 20.87 4.12 7.01
C ASP A 170 20.05 5.00 7.97
N LYS A 171 18.95 4.44 8.56
CA LYS A 171 18.06 5.12 9.50
C LYS A 171 17.23 6.26 8.90
N SER A 172 17.25 6.47 7.60
CA SER A 172 16.34 7.39 6.93
C SER A 172 14.91 6.82 6.89
N LEU A 173 13.90 7.69 6.84
CA LEU A 173 12.50 7.30 6.74
C LEU A 173 12.01 7.53 5.31
N VAL A 174 11.65 6.46 4.64
CA VAL A 174 11.07 6.52 3.28
C VAL A 174 9.57 6.29 3.38
N THR A 175 8.80 7.15 2.72
CA THR A 175 7.34 7.02 2.63
C THR A 175 6.98 6.52 1.24
N VAL A 176 6.41 5.34 1.16
CA VAL A 176 6.03 4.66 -0.10
C VAL A 176 4.51 4.64 -0.20
N PRO A 177 3.89 5.10 -1.32
CA PRO A 177 2.46 4.96 -1.55
C PRO A 177 2.01 3.49 -1.46
N ASN A 178 0.86 3.23 -0.83
CA ASN A 178 0.37 1.85 -0.66
C ASN A 178 0.10 1.14 -1.99
N LYS A 179 -0.37 1.87 -2.99
CA LYS A 179 -0.48 1.35 -4.36
C LYS A 179 0.86 0.77 -4.82
N LYS A 180 1.97 1.49 -4.63
CA LYS A 180 3.29 1.01 -5.05
C LYS A 180 3.75 -0.21 -4.25
N MET A 181 3.32 -0.34 -2.99
CA MET A 181 3.63 -1.50 -2.14
C MET A 181 2.98 -2.79 -2.66
N ILE A 182 1.81 -2.70 -3.31
CA ILE A 182 1.06 -3.86 -3.82
C ILE A 182 1.28 -4.12 -5.32
N ASP A 183 1.56 -3.08 -6.11
CA ASP A 183 1.76 -3.21 -7.56
C ASP A 183 3.20 -3.64 -7.92
N ALA A 184 4.19 -3.29 -7.10
CA ALA A 184 5.57 -3.65 -7.32
C ALA A 184 5.89 -5.06 -6.81
N GLU A 185 6.94 -5.67 -7.36
CA GLU A 185 7.52 -6.87 -6.77
C GLU A 185 8.04 -6.53 -5.36
N LEU A 186 7.44 -7.17 -4.36
CA LEU A 186 7.80 -7.03 -2.97
C LEU A 186 8.52 -8.28 -2.48
N ASP A 187 9.78 -8.12 -2.04
CA ASP A 187 10.53 -9.19 -1.37
C ASP A 187 10.46 -9.00 0.15
N ASN A 188 9.78 -9.90 0.85
CA ASN A 188 9.70 -9.89 2.31
C ASN A 188 10.89 -10.64 2.92
N LEU A 189 11.96 -9.88 3.17
CA LEU A 189 13.18 -10.39 3.77
C LEU A 189 13.00 -10.78 5.25
N GLY A 190 11.97 -10.27 5.92
CA GLY A 190 11.63 -10.60 7.31
C GLY A 190 11.08 -12.01 7.47
N MET A 191 10.39 -12.53 6.45
CA MET A 191 9.80 -13.88 6.46
C MET A 191 10.75 -15.00 6.06
N ARG A 192 12.02 -14.70 5.78
CA ARG A 192 13.00 -15.75 5.43
C ARG A 192 13.26 -16.66 6.63
N PRO A 193 13.07 -17.99 6.51
CA PRO A 193 13.37 -18.92 7.59
C PRO A 193 14.89 -19.07 7.80
N VAL A 194 15.66 -18.99 6.72
CA VAL A 194 17.12 -19.18 6.71
C VAL A 194 17.81 -18.12 5.85
N ARG A 195 19.09 -17.89 6.07
CA ARG A 195 19.90 -16.95 5.29
C ARG A 195 20.97 -17.69 4.49
N ARG A 196 20.95 -17.49 3.17
CA ARG A 196 21.96 -18.06 2.27
C ARG A 196 23.24 -17.24 2.27
N VAL A 197 24.36 -17.93 2.45
CA VAL A 197 25.71 -17.42 2.20
C VAL A 197 26.24 -18.11 0.94
N LYS A 198 26.81 -17.35 0.02
CA LYS A 198 27.44 -17.86 -1.20
C LYS A 198 28.64 -16.98 -1.55
N PHE A 199 29.79 -17.62 -1.70
CA PHE A 199 31.04 -16.98 -2.12
C PHE A 199 31.98 -18.01 -2.74
N ASN A 200 33.03 -17.57 -3.39
CA ASN A 200 34.10 -18.41 -3.90
C ASN A 200 35.37 -18.19 -3.08
N ILE A 201 36.12 -19.26 -2.87
CA ILE A 201 37.49 -19.19 -2.41
C ILE A 201 38.38 -19.63 -3.55
N GLY A 202 39.49 -18.90 -3.79
CA GLY A 202 40.47 -19.21 -4.82
C GLY A 202 41.68 -19.89 -4.19
N LEU A 203 42.05 -21.08 -4.64
CA LEU A 203 43.28 -21.75 -4.31
C LEU A 203 44.34 -21.54 -5.40
N THR A 204 45.63 -21.65 -5.04
CA THR A 204 46.74 -21.55 -5.99
C THR A 204 46.70 -22.68 -7.02
N TYR A 205 47.19 -22.45 -8.24
CA TYR A 205 47.31 -23.45 -9.29
C TYR A 205 48.27 -24.57 -8.97
N GLU A 206 49.13 -24.41 -7.96
CA GLU A 206 50.03 -25.40 -7.45
C GLU A 206 49.34 -26.48 -6.60
N THR A 207 48.07 -26.24 -6.22
CA THR A 207 47.28 -27.18 -5.43
C THR A 207 46.94 -28.42 -6.24
N ALA A 208 47.38 -29.59 -5.79
CA ALA A 208 47.11 -30.84 -6.49
C ALA A 208 45.60 -31.23 -6.45
N PRO A 209 45.07 -31.95 -7.44
CA PRO A 209 43.65 -32.34 -7.49
C PRO A 209 43.17 -33.11 -6.25
N GLU A 210 44.04 -33.91 -5.66
CA GLU A 210 43.78 -34.69 -4.44
C GLU A 210 43.58 -33.75 -3.21
N GLN A 211 44.41 -32.70 -3.13
CA GLN A 211 44.27 -31.69 -2.08
C GLN A 211 42.97 -30.91 -2.24
N ILE A 212 42.60 -30.53 -3.47
CA ILE A 212 41.32 -29.85 -3.74
C ILE A 212 40.13 -30.71 -3.29
N LYS A 213 40.13 -32.00 -3.63
CA LYS A 213 39.06 -32.94 -3.23
C LYS A 213 38.98 -33.04 -1.70
N ALA A 214 40.13 -33.14 -1.00
CA ALA A 214 40.18 -33.21 0.44
C ALA A 214 39.69 -31.91 1.11
N ILE A 215 40.11 -30.74 0.60
CA ILE A 215 39.68 -29.43 1.09
C ILE A 215 38.15 -29.27 0.89
N VAL A 216 37.63 -29.59 -0.27
CA VAL A 216 36.18 -29.54 -0.57
C VAL A 216 35.40 -30.44 0.38
N THR A 217 35.89 -31.67 0.65
CA THR A 217 35.24 -32.61 1.56
C THR A 217 35.25 -32.08 3.00
N ASP A 218 36.41 -31.66 3.49
CA ASP A 218 36.52 -31.15 4.87
C ASP A 218 35.67 -29.89 5.11
N ILE A 219 35.63 -28.96 4.14
CA ILE A 219 34.78 -27.78 4.24
C ILE A 219 33.29 -28.18 4.21
N GLN A 220 32.90 -29.12 3.35
CA GLN A 220 31.50 -29.61 3.29
C GLN A 220 31.09 -30.26 4.62
N GLU A 221 31.98 -31.10 5.20
CA GLU A 221 31.74 -31.73 6.49
C GLU A 221 31.66 -30.70 7.62
N MET A 222 32.59 -29.76 7.66
CA MET A 222 32.59 -28.66 8.63
C MET A 222 31.29 -27.87 8.59
N ILE A 223 30.79 -27.51 7.40
CA ILE A 223 29.53 -26.82 7.22
C ILE A 223 28.36 -27.69 7.72
N ASN A 224 28.33 -28.96 7.35
CA ASN A 224 27.25 -29.87 7.75
C ASN A 224 27.20 -30.13 9.27
N GLN A 225 28.36 -30.06 9.95
CA GLN A 225 28.47 -30.27 11.40
C GLN A 225 28.31 -28.99 12.22
N HIS A 226 28.27 -27.81 11.57
CA HIS A 226 28.15 -26.53 12.26
C HIS A 226 26.77 -26.37 12.88
N PRO A 227 26.65 -26.04 14.18
CA PRO A 227 25.35 -26.07 14.92
C PRO A 227 24.33 -25.07 14.46
N LYS A 228 24.72 -24.03 13.71
CA LYS A 228 23.85 -22.98 13.20
C LYS A 228 23.68 -23.02 11.67
N THR A 229 24.08 -24.07 10.99
CA THR A 229 23.85 -24.27 9.56
C THR A 229 22.98 -25.48 9.31
N ASN A 230 22.24 -25.48 8.19
CA ASN A 230 21.53 -26.67 7.76
C ASN A 230 22.40 -27.52 6.82
N GLN A 231 21.92 -28.75 6.48
CA GLN A 231 22.65 -29.70 5.63
C GLN A 231 22.41 -29.46 4.11
N GLU A 232 21.78 -28.35 3.71
CA GLU A 232 21.54 -28.03 2.30
C GLU A 232 22.74 -27.36 1.61
N GLY A 233 23.79 -27.06 2.37
CA GLY A 233 25.01 -26.44 1.88
C GLY A 233 25.72 -27.28 0.82
N LYS A 234 26.40 -26.62 -0.10
CA LYS A 234 27.18 -27.25 -1.18
C LYS A 234 28.53 -26.59 -1.30
N VAL A 235 29.57 -27.39 -1.26
CA VAL A 235 30.95 -26.98 -1.53
C VAL A 235 31.45 -27.77 -2.72
N ARG A 236 31.91 -27.09 -3.78
CA ARG A 236 32.37 -27.73 -5.02
C ARG A 236 33.48 -26.93 -5.68
N PHE A 237 34.42 -27.61 -6.29
CA PHE A 237 35.31 -27.00 -7.24
C PHE A 237 34.48 -26.57 -8.45
N GLN A 238 34.47 -25.27 -8.77
CA GLN A 238 33.54 -24.67 -9.72
C GLN A 238 34.20 -24.38 -11.04
N GLU A 239 35.32 -23.66 -11.03
CA GLU A 239 35.95 -23.17 -12.26
C GLU A 239 37.43 -22.87 -12.11
N PHE A 240 38.11 -22.74 -13.27
CA PHE A 240 39.49 -22.29 -13.37
C PHE A 240 39.48 -20.77 -13.59
N GLY A 241 39.80 -20.01 -12.55
CA GLY A 241 39.90 -18.55 -12.59
C GLY A 241 41.21 -18.10 -13.28
N SER A 242 41.32 -16.79 -13.52
CA SER A 242 42.51 -16.19 -14.17
C SER A 242 43.79 -16.39 -13.35
N SER A 243 43.72 -16.52 -12.03
CA SER A 243 44.84 -16.68 -11.12
C SER A 243 44.51 -17.66 -9.99
N SER A 244 43.41 -18.39 -10.04
CA SER A 244 42.93 -19.25 -8.94
C SER A 244 42.16 -20.44 -9.44
N LEU A 245 42.15 -21.52 -8.60
CA LEU A 245 41.22 -22.64 -8.71
C LEU A 245 40.04 -22.31 -7.78
N ASP A 246 38.88 -22.02 -8.35
CA ASP A 246 37.74 -21.45 -7.61
C ASP A 246 36.87 -22.56 -7.03
N ILE A 247 36.68 -22.53 -5.72
CA ILE A 247 35.80 -23.43 -4.99
C ILE A 247 34.57 -22.62 -4.55
N LEU A 248 33.39 -23.02 -5.02
CA LEU A 248 32.12 -22.51 -4.53
C LEU A 248 31.87 -23.00 -3.12
N VAL A 249 31.62 -22.09 -2.20
CA VAL A 249 31.11 -22.34 -0.86
C VAL A 249 29.74 -21.74 -0.73
N MET A 250 28.72 -22.58 -0.56
CA MET A 250 27.35 -22.15 -0.35
C MET A 250 26.73 -22.89 0.82
N TYR A 251 26.15 -22.16 1.76
CA TYR A 251 25.46 -22.74 2.91
C TYR A 251 24.33 -21.84 3.38
N PHE A 252 23.49 -22.37 4.24
CA PHE A 252 22.36 -21.66 4.82
C PHE A 252 22.53 -21.60 6.34
N VAL A 253 22.41 -20.40 6.88
CA VAL A 253 22.38 -20.16 8.32
C VAL A 253 20.94 -20.31 8.78
N ASP A 254 20.71 -21.18 9.76
CA ASP A 254 19.38 -21.52 10.30
C ASP A 254 18.92 -20.45 11.31
N SER A 255 18.85 -19.23 10.82
CA SER A 255 18.36 -18.08 11.57
C SER A 255 17.98 -16.93 10.62
N PRO A 256 16.86 -16.22 10.88
CA PRO A 256 16.51 -15.00 10.16
C PRO A 256 17.34 -13.79 10.59
N LYS A 257 18.03 -13.86 11.75
CA LYS A 257 18.71 -12.71 12.35
C LYS A 257 20.02 -12.38 11.62
N TRP A 258 20.28 -11.07 11.47
CA TRP A 258 21.49 -10.58 10.84
C TRP A 258 22.76 -10.91 11.65
N ASN A 259 22.70 -10.77 12.97
CA ASN A 259 23.86 -11.03 13.83
C ASN A 259 24.29 -12.50 13.73
N ASP A 260 23.35 -13.44 13.79
CA ASP A 260 23.67 -14.86 13.64
C ASP A 260 24.34 -15.16 12.28
N LEU A 261 23.91 -14.48 11.21
CA LEU A 261 24.55 -14.63 9.90
C LEU A 261 26.01 -14.19 9.93
N ILE A 262 26.32 -13.04 10.53
CA ILE A 262 27.68 -12.48 10.57
C ILE A 262 28.58 -13.35 11.45
N ASP A 263 28.08 -13.76 12.62
CA ASP A 263 28.85 -14.63 13.55
C ASP A 263 29.21 -15.97 12.89
N VAL A 264 28.21 -16.61 12.25
CA VAL A 264 28.44 -17.88 11.54
C VAL A 264 29.40 -17.72 10.37
N LYS A 265 29.25 -16.60 9.62
CA LYS A 265 30.13 -16.33 8.48
C LYS A 265 31.59 -16.13 8.91
N GLU A 266 31.81 -15.45 10.01
CA GLU A 266 33.12 -15.24 10.58
C GLU A 266 33.76 -16.59 11.02
N ASP A 267 33.03 -17.39 11.80
CA ASP A 267 33.50 -18.71 12.28
C ASP A 267 33.81 -19.66 11.11
N VAL A 268 32.93 -19.72 10.11
CA VAL A 268 33.15 -20.53 8.91
C VAL A 268 34.38 -20.07 8.14
N ASN A 269 34.60 -18.76 8.01
CA ASN A 269 35.78 -18.24 7.31
C ASN A 269 37.10 -18.63 8.03
N TYR A 270 37.15 -18.52 9.35
CA TYR A 270 38.35 -18.98 10.12
C TYR A 270 38.60 -20.47 9.94
N LYS A 271 37.57 -21.29 10.03
CA LYS A 271 37.70 -22.74 9.84
C LYS A 271 38.13 -23.11 8.41
N ILE A 272 37.66 -22.38 7.39
CA ILE A 272 38.13 -22.57 6.01
C ILE A 272 39.64 -22.28 5.92
N MET A 273 40.13 -21.22 6.55
CA MET A 273 41.56 -20.89 6.57
C MET A 273 42.39 -22.03 7.22
N GLU A 274 41.91 -22.60 8.31
CA GLU A 274 42.57 -23.74 8.99
C GLU A 274 42.59 -24.99 8.10
N ILE A 275 41.48 -25.30 7.42
CA ILE A 275 41.35 -26.46 6.51
C ILE A 275 42.33 -26.32 5.34
N VAL A 276 42.36 -25.14 4.68
CA VAL A 276 43.27 -24.90 3.55
C VAL A 276 44.74 -25.09 4.00
N LYS A 277 45.11 -24.52 5.14
CA LYS A 277 46.46 -24.66 5.71
C LYS A 277 46.81 -26.12 6.09
N LYS A 278 45.82 -26.85 6.66
CA LYS A 278 45.98 -28.28 7.03
C LYS A 278 46.35 -29.14 5.82
N HIS A 279 45.86 -28.83 4.64
CA HIS A 279 46.14 -29.54 3.40
C HIS A 279 47.34 -28.98 2.64
N ASN A 280 48.20 -28.17 3.27
CA ASN A 280 49.40 -27.56 2.65
C ASN A 280 49.04 -26.85 1.31
N SER A 281 47.92 -26.13 1.30
CA SER A 281 47.49 -25.28 0.17
C SER A 281 47.40 -23.82 0.63
N ASP A 282 47.46 -22.91 -0.31
CA ASP A 282 47.37 -21.47 -0.07
C ASP A 282 46.29 -20.84 -0.88
N PHE A 283 45.78 -19.71 -0.37
CA PHE A 283 44.88 -18.87 -1.12
C PHE A 283 45.58 -18.16 -2.26
N ALA A 284 44.94 -18.13 -3.41
CA ALA A 284 45.48 -17.48 -4.58
C ALA A 284 45.45 -15.94 -4.46
N PHE A 285 46.54 -15.34 -4.87
CA PHE A 285 46.64 -13.89 -5.07
C PHE A 285 46.58 -13.55 -6.56
N PRO A 286 46.10 -12.37 -6.96
CA PRO A 286 46.25 -11.90 -8.34
C PRO A 286 47.72 -11.98 -8.76
N SER A 287 48.02 -12.80 -9.78
CA SER A 287 49.38 -12.99 -10.26
C SER A 287 49.51 -12.53 -11.70
N THR A 288 50.71 -11.95 -12.03
CA THR A 288 51.07 -11.54 -13.38
C THR A 288 52.42 -12.16 -13.71
N THR A 289 52.51 -12.88 -14.84
CA THR A 289 53.78 -13.41 -15.33
C THR A 289 54.45 -12.36 -16.23
N VAL A 290 55.69 -11.97 -15.87
CA VAL A 290 56.48 -11.02 -16.65
C VAL A 290 57.65 -11.77 -17.30
N TYR A 291 57.65 -11.78 -18.64
CA TYR A 291 58.79 -12.30 -19.41
C TYR A 291 59.82 -11.19 -19.63
N LEU A 292 60.98 -11.32 -19.04
CA LEU A 292 62.11 -10.43 -19.29
C LEU A 292 62.91 -10.97 -20.46
N GLN A 293 62.88 -10.26 -21.60
CA GLN A 293 63.85 -10.50 -22.67
C GLN A 293 65.18 -9.87 -22.29
N LYS A 294 66.27 -10.69 -22.34
CA LYS A 294 67.65 -10.23 -22.17
C LYS A 294 68.17 -9.63 -23.46
#